data_7c6a4898edbd0d0da185ec4699bc65cf
#
_entry.id   7c6a4898edbd0d0da185ec4699bc65cf
#
_cell.length_a   1.000
_cell.length_b   1.000
_cell.length_c   1.000
_cell.angle_alpha   90.00
_cell.angle_beta   90.00
_cell.angle_gamma   90.00
#
_symmetry.space_group_name_H-M   'P 1'
#
loop_
_entity.id
_entity.type
_entity.pdbx_description
1 polymer ?
#
loop_
_entity_poly.entity_id
_entity_poly.type
_entity_poly.pdbx_seq_one_letter_code
_entity_poly.pdbx_strand_id
1 'polypeptide(L)'
;ALMDYIGEFQKVNIISGKYKEISEALTDRLGRGVTILYGEGAYKGNETKVIYVVVSRLEIAKLKGVVHGFDENALISIGSVEVTGKGHGKKAIH
;
A
#
# COMPACT_ATOMS: atom_id res chain seq x y z
N ALA A 1 -11.46 19.17 -10.99
CA ALA A 1 -10.75 19.75 -10.03
C ALA A 1 -10.27 18.80 -8.99
N LEU A 2 -9.93 19.38 -7.86
CA LEU A 2 -9.39 18.57 -6.90
C LEU A 2 -10.29 17.49 -6.49
N MET A 3 -11.53 17.73 -6.50
CA MET A 3 -12.47 16.74 -6.08
C MET A 3 -12.47 15.54 -6.95
N ASP A 4 -11.98 15.68 -8.13
CA ASP A 4 -12.00 14.57 -9.03
C ASP A 4 -11.13 13.43 -8.58
N TYR A 5 -10.21 13.72 -7.69
CA TYR A 5 -9.35 12.66 -7.30
C TYR A 5 -9.90 11.83 -6.22
N ILE A 6 -10.91 12.30 -5.56
CA ILE A 6 -11.41 11.61 -4.42
C ILE A 6 -11.84 10.22 -4.68
N GLY A 7 -12.41 9.97 -5.79
CA GLY A 7 -12.87 8.65 -6.07
C GLY A 7 -11.82 7.77 -6.69
N GLU A 8 -10.61 8.27 -6.76
CA GLU A 8 -9.59 7.53 -7.46
C GLU A 8 -8.57 6.90 -6.54
N PHE A 9 -9.01 6.44 -5.39
CA PHE A 9 -8.10 5.78 -4.49
C PHE A 9 -8.07 4.28 -4.73
N GLN A 10 -6.94 3.69 -4.46
CA GLN A 10 -6.75 2.27 -4.66
C GLN A 10 -6.17 1.70 -3.38
N LYS A 11 -6.64 0.54 -3.00
CA LYS A 11 -6.03 -0.17 -1.89
C LYS A 11 -5.02 -1.12 -2.46
N VAL A 12 -3.88 -1.21 -1.83
CA VAL A 12 -2.79 -2.04 -2.34
C VAL A 12 -2.33 -2.95 -1.24
N ASN A 13 -2.23 -4.22 -1.56
CA ASN A 13 -1.70 -5.21 -0.62
C ASN A 13 -0.43 -5.77 -1.24
N ILE A 14 0.63 -5.83 -0.46
CA ILE A 14 1.93 -6.26 -0.96
C ILE A 14 2.45 -7.37 -0.06
N ILE A 15 2.85 -8.46 -0.65
CA ILE A 15 3.44 -9.57 0.08
C ILE A 15 4.86 -9.75 -0.39
N SER A 16 5.80 -9.67 0.53
CA SER A 16 7.21 -9.75 0.17
C SER A 16 8.02 -10.11 1.41
N GLY A 17 9.09 -10.81 1.21
CA GLY A 17 10.01 -11.08 2.29
C GLY A 17 10.75 -9.84 2.74
N LYS A 18 10.73 -8.79 1.94
CA LYS A 18 11.39 -7.55 2.30
C LYS A 18 10.41 -6.51 2.78
N TYR A 19 9.40 -6.95 3.50
CA TYR A 19 8.32 -6.06 3.89
C TYR A 19 8.78 -4.87 4.71
N LYS A 20 9.80 -5.03 5.54
CA LYS A 20 10.26 -3.92 6.34
C LYS A 20 10.85 -2.82 5.49
N GLU A 21 11.73 -3.18 4.60
CA GLU A 21 12.39 -2.21 3.74
C GLU A 21 11.37 -1.53 2.84
N ILE A 22 10.43 -2.31 2.33
CA ILE A 22 9.41 -1.77 1.44
C ILE A 22 8.50 -0.81 2.22
N SER A 23 8.10 -1.19 3.43
CA SER A 23 7.22 -0.33 4.22
C SER A 23 7.87 1.00 4.51
N GLU A 24 9.12 0.97 4.86
CA GLU A 24 9.84 2.19 5.17
C GLU A 24 9.99 3.06 3.94
N ALA A 25 10.29 2.46 2.81
CA ALA A 25 10.45 3.21 1.59
C ALA A 25 9.14 3.82 1.13
N LEU A 26 8.04 3.10 1.26
CA LEU A 26 6.75 3.62 0.87
C LEU A 26 6.32 4.77 1.77
N THR A 27 6.55 4.64 3.05
CA THR A 27 6.22 5.70 3.97
C THR A 27 7.03 6.95 3.63
N ASP A 28 8.30 6.77 3.38
CA ASP A 28 9.17 7.87 3.10
C ASP A 28 8.91 8.52 1.75
N ARG A 29 8.75 7.72 0.73
CA ARG A 29 8.67 8.26 -0.63
C ARG A 29 7.28 8.67 -1.05
N LEU A 30 6.25 8.01 -0.54
CA LEU A 30 4.90 8.37 -0.89
C LEU A 30 4.22 9.20 0.18
N GLY A 31 4.78 9.22 1.38
CA GLY A 31 4.17 9.99 2.46
C GLY A 31 2.83 9.47 2.89
N ARG A 32 2.58 8.17 2.70
CA ARG A 32 1.31 7.59 3.07
C ARG A 32 1.48 6.70 4.28
N GLY A 33 0.44 6.59 5.06
CA GLY A 33 0.44 5.67 6.18
C GLY A 33 0.41 4.25 5.67
N VAL A 34 1.28 3.43 6.19
CA VAL A 34 1.39 2.05 5.77
C VAL A 34 1.11 1.16 6.96
N THR A 35 0.26 0.17 6.78
CA THR A 35 -0.11 -0.74 7.86
C THR A 35 0.40 -2.14 7.52
N ILE A 36 0.93 -2.81 8.51
CA ILE A 36 1.36 -4.19 8.33
C ILE A 36 0.29 -5.08 8.93
N LEU A 37 -0.25 -5.96 8.12
CA LEU A 37 -1.23 -6.92 8.57
C LEU A 37 -0.56 -8.27 8.73
N TYR A 38 -0.97 -9.02 9.73
CA TYR A 38 -0.39 -10.32 9.99
C TYR A 38 -1.39 -11.38 9.58
N GLY A 39 -0.95 -12.32 8.77
CA GLY A 39 -1.81 -13.39 8.31
C GLY A 39 -1.09 -14.71 8.38
N GLU A 40 -1.75 -15.74 7.93
CA GLU A 40 -1.20 -17.06 7.96
C GLU A 40 -1.50 -17.74 6.65
N GLY A 41 -0.50 -18.32 6.02
CA GLY A 41 -0.71 -19.06 4.79
C GLY A 41 -1.44 -20.34 5.07
N ALA A 42 -2.59 -20.52 4.45
CA ALA A 42 -3.43 -21.67 4.75
C ALA A 42 -2.76 -22.98 4.42
N TYR A 43 -2.00 -23.00 3.36
CA TYR A 43 -1.40 -24.25 2.92
C TYR A 43 -0.31 -24.71 3.86
N LYS A 44 0.58 -23.83 4.24
CA LYS A 44 1.69 -24.22 5.09
C LYS A 44 1.57 -23.71 6.51
N GLY A 45 0.62 -22.88 6.80
CA GLY A 45 0.48 -22.32 8.14
C GLY A 45 1.55 -21.34 8.52
N ASN A 46 2.32 -20.85 7.55
CA ASN A 46 3.38 -19.91 7.85
C ASN A 46 2.84 -18.52 8.06
N GLU A 47 3.45 -17.79 8.96
CA GLU A 47 3.06 -16.43 9.19
C GLU A 47 3.42 -15.58 7.99
N THR A 48 2.53 -14.73 7.57
CA THR A 48 2.74 -13.87 6.43
C THR A 48 2.46 -12.44 6.83
N LYS A 49 3.29 -11.53 6.39
CA LYS A 49 3.07 -10.12 6.66
C LYS A 49 2.66 -9.44 5.37
N VAL A 50 1.56 -8.71 5.44
CA VAL A 50 1.00 -8.05 4.27
C VAL A 50 1.07 -6.56 4.50
N ILE A 51 1.63 -5.83 3.56
CA ILE A 51 1.68 -4.39 3.63
C ILE A 51 0.39 -3.87 3.02
N TYR A 52 -0.33 -3.06 3.77
CA TYR A 52 -1.57 -2.49 3.29
C TYR A 52 -1.43 -0.99 3.21
N VAL A 53 -1.74 -0.41 2.09
CA VAL A 53 -1.64 1.03 1.91
C VAL A 53 -2.70 1.49 0.93
N VAL A 54 -3.24 2.68 1.15
CA VAL A 54 -4.20 3.27 0.23
C VAL A 54 -3.51 4.44 -0.45
N VAL A 55 -3.50 4.44 -1.76
CA VAL A 55 -2.82 5.47 -2.54
C VAL A 55 -3.75 5.96 -3.63
N SER A 56 -3.41 7.06 -4.26
CA SER A 56 -4.20 7.53 -5.38
C SER A 56 -3.78 6.74 -6.59
N ARG A 57 -4.66 6.73 -7.59
CA ARG A 57 -4.35 6.04 -8.81
C ARG A 57 -3.08 6.55 -9.44
N LEU A 58 -2.80 7.83 -9.27
CA LEU A 58 -1.62 8.42 -9.87
C LEU A 58 -0.33 7.96 -9.22
N GLU A 59 -0.41 7.37 -8.04
CA GLU A 59 0.79 6.94 -7.33
C GLU A 59 1.14 5.48 -7.57
N ILE A 60 0.29 4.77 -8.29
CA ILE A 60 0.49 3.34 -8.48
C ILE A 60 1.81 3.01 -9.18
N ALA A 61 2.13 3.73 -10.24
CA ALA A 61 3.36 3.44 -10.96
C ALA A 61 4.58 3.63 -10.08
N LYS A 62 4.57 4.68 -9.27
CA LYS A 62 5.68 4.93 -8.37
C LYS A 62 5.76 3.85 -7.31
N LEU A 63 4.61 3.43 -6.79
CA LEU A 63 4.56 2.39 -5.80
C LEU A 63 5.14 1.10 -6.35
N LYS A 64 4.74 0.71 -7.55
CA LYS A 64 5.26 -0.51 -8.14
C LYS A 64 6.75 -0.45 -8.33
N GLY A 65 7.25 0.71 -8.74
CA GLY A 65 8.68 0.88 -8.92
C GLY A 65 9.44 0.72 -7.63
N VAL A 66 8.92 1.29 -6.55
CA VAL A 66 9.57 1.17 -5.26
C VAL A 66 9.57 -0.30 -4.81
N VAL A 67 8.43 -0.95 -4.89
CA VAL A 67 8.31 -2.32 -4.42
C VAL A 67 9.21 -3.26 -5.20
N HIS A 68 9.14 -3.20 -6.51
CA HIS A 68 9.92 -4.13 -7.32
C HIS A 68 11.40 -3.77 -7.34
N GLY A 69 11.73 -2.57 -6.88
CA GLY A 69 13.13 -2.22 -6.71
C GLY A 69 13.76 -2.98 -5.55
N PHE A 70 12.93 -3.34 -4.55
CA PHE A 70 13.43 -4.12 -3.44
C PHE A 70 13.23 -5.61 -3.67
N ASP A 71 12.15 -6.00 -4.30
CA ASP A 71 11.84 -7.42 -4.46
C ASP A 71 11.03 -7.59 -5.75
N GLU A 72 11.68 -8.02 -6.79
CA GLU A 72 10.99 -8.15 -8.07
C GLU A 72 9.94 -9.26 -8.04
N ASN A 73 9.98 -10.13 -7.04
CA ASN A 73 9.00 -11.18 -6.93
C ASN A 73 7.87 -10.84 -5.97
N ALA A 74 7.82 -9.62 -5.49
CA ALA A 74 6.76 -9.23 -4.57
C ALA A 74 5.41 -9.31 -5.26
N LEU A 75 4.42 -9.77 -4.53
CA LEU A 75 3.08 -9.85 -5.05
C LEU A 75 2.36 -8.58 -4.71
N ILE A 76 1.81 -7.90 -5.67
CA ILE A 76 1.08 -6.66 -5.47
C ILE A 76 -0.34 -6.86 -5.97
N SER A 77 -1.31 -6.64 -5.10
CA SER A 77 -2.70 -6.75 -5.48
C SER A 77 -3.35 -5.40 -5.27
N ILE A 78 -4.09 -4.94 -6.24
CA ILE A 78 -4.63 -3.60 -6.26
C ILE A 78 -6.12 -3.63 -6.51
N GLY A 79 -6.86 -2.83 -5.79
CA GLY A 79 -8.29 -2.76 -6.00
C GLY A 79 -8.80 -1.37 -5.71
N SER A 80 -9.96 -1.04 -6.22
CA SER A 80 -10.57 0.24 -5.95
C SER A 80 -11.11 0.28 -4.55
N VAL A 81 -11.11 1.45 -3.95
CA VAL A 81 -11.63 1.58 -2.61
C VAL A 81 -12.30 2.93 -2.48
N GLU A 82 -13.36 2.97 -1.72
CA GLU A 82 -14.02 4.22 -1.44
C GLU A 82 -13.60 4.63 -0.04
N VAL A 83 -13.04 5.79 0.12
CA VAL A 83 -12.59 6.25 1.41
C VAL A 83 -13.53 7.31 1.93
N THR A 84 -14.12 7.07 3.09
CA THR A 84 -15.01 8.05 3.69
C THR A 84 -14.52 8.32 5.10
N GLY A 85 -14.93 9.35 5.67
CA GLY A 85 -14.50 9.70 7.00
C GLY A 85 -13.65 10.92 6.97
N LYS A 86 -13.52 11.56 8.13
CA LYS A 86 -12.87 12.71 8.15
C LYS A 86 -11.60 12.58 8.60
N GLY A 87 -10.88 12.51 8.73
CA GLY A 87 -9.71 12.48 9.35
C GLY A 87 -8.62 11.95 8.72
N HIS A 88 -8.72 11.01 7.93
CA HIS A 88 -7.57 10.49 7.50
C HIS A 88 -7.17 10.97 6.28
N GLY A 89 -7.87 11.48 5.63
CA GLY A 89 -7.37 11.92 4.48
C GLY A 89 -6.36 12.90 4.66
N LYS A 90 -6.30 13.60 5.51
CA LYS A 90 -5.47 14.54 5.54
C LYS A 90 -4.38 14.37 6.21
N LYS A 91 -4.31 13.94 6.91
CA LYS A 91 -3.23 13.91 7.49
C LYS A 91 -2.43 13.24 6.95
N ALA A 92 -2.88 12.67 6.64
CA ALA A 92 -2.11 11.99 6.13
C ALA A 92 -1.79 12.52 5.22
N ILE A 93 -2.31 12.92 5.23
CA ILE A 93 -1.99 13.36 4.39
C ILE A 93 -1.53 14.25 4.76
N HIS A 94 -1.68 14.43 5.63
CA HIS A 94 -1.13 15.31 5.87
C HIS A 94 -0.21 15.37 5.92
#